data_63f1ed774fcff3f32a180238b43f11a1
#
_entry.id   63f1ed774fcff3f32a180238b43f11a1
#
_cell.length_a   1.000
_cell.length_b   1.000
_cell.length_c   1.000
_cell.angle_alpha   90.00
_cell.angle_beta   90.00
_cell.angle_gamma   90.00
#
_symmetry.space_group_name_H-M   'P 1'
#
loop_
_entity.id
_entity.type
_entity.pdbx_description
1 polymer ?
#
loop_
_entity_poly.entity_id
_entity_poly.type
_entity_poly.pdbx_seq_one_letter_code
_entity_poly.pdbx_strand_id
1 'polypeptide(L)'
;TDAMVLEDLAAAGHDLPKRVLEWRQIAKLKSTYSDALLEQINPATGRIHTSYAMSGAQTGRLSSTDPNLQNIPVRTEEGRKIRGAFVARDGWKLLSLDYSQIELRVLAHIAGIDALVDAFRDGQDIHAMTASQVFGVPVEGIDPMVRRQAKAINFGIIYCLLYTSDAADEED
;
A
#
# COMPACT_ATOMS: atom_id res chain seq x y z
N THR A 1 -17.31 5.72 16.70
CA THR A 1 -16.09 6.23 17.35
C THR A 1 -15.00 6.18 16.30
N ASP A 2 -14.37 7.31 16.02
CA ASP A 2 -13.32 7.45 15.03
C ASP A 2 -12.07 6.67 15.45
N ALA A 3 -11.32 6.14 14.47
CA ALA A 3 -10.07 5.41 14.73
C ALA A 3 -9.04 6.33 15.39
N MET A 4 -8.89 7.56 14.88
CA MET A 4 -7.95 8.56 15.41
C MET A 4 -8.18 8.87 16.90
N VAL A 5 -9.44 9.05 17.31
CA VAL A 5 -9.78 9.26 18.74
C VAL A 5 -9.42 8.05 19.60
N LEU A 6 -9.59 6.84 19.06
CA LEU A 6 -9.21 5.62 19.79
C LEU A 6 -7.70 5.47 19.87
N GLU A 7 -6.97 5.85 18.85
CA GLU A 7 -5.49 5.85 18.83
C GLU A 7 -4.92 6.86 19.81
N ASP A 8 -5.47 8.07 19.88
CA ASP A 8 -5.07 9.09 20.85
C ASP A 8 -5.30 8.62 22.28
N LEU A 9 -6.46 8.00 22.55
CA LEU A 9 -6.76 7.44 23.89
C LEU A 9 -5.87 6.26 24.22
N ALA A 10 -5.56 5.39 23.25
CA ALA A 10 -4.63 4.28 23.43
C ALA A 10 -3.21 4.79 23.73
N ALA A 11 -2.76 5.82 23.02
CA ALA A 11 -1.46 6.49 23.25
C ALA A 11 -1.41 7.16 24.63
N ALA A 12 -2.55 7.68 25.12
CA ALA A 12 -2.69 8.20 26.49
C ALA A 12 -2.69 7.11 27.58
N GLY A 13 -2.59 5.83 27.20
CA GLY A 13 -2.48 4.70 28.15
C GLY A 13 -3.80 4.03 28.52
N HIS A 14 -4.89 4.34 27.82
CA HIS A 14 -6.18 3.67 28.04
C HIS A 14 -6.21 2.30 27.34
N ASP A 15 -6.36 1.21 28.10
CA ASP A 15 -6.31 -0.16 27.59
C ASP A 15 -7.53 -0.52 26.71
N LEU A 16 -8.73 -0.05 27.07
CA LEU A 16 -9.94 -0.38 26.31
C LEU A 16 -9.91 0.12 24.84
N PRO A 17 -9.56 1.38 24.53
CA PRO A 17 -9.37 1.84 23.16
C PRO A 17 -8.39 0.98 22.35
N LYS A 18 -7.25 0.63 22.95
CA LYS A 18 -6.27 -0.25 22.33
C LYS A 18 -6.87 -1.60 21.94
N ARG A 19 -7.61 -2.25 22.86
CA ARG A 19 -8.27 -3.54 22.59
C ARG A 19 -9.35 -3.42 21.52
N VAL A 20 -10.07 -2.30 21.48
CA VAL A 20 -11.08 -2.05 20.44
C VAL A 20 -10.41 -1.92 19.07
N LEU A 21 -9.29 -1.23 18.95
CA LEU A 21 -8.52 -1.14 17.71
C LEU A 21 -8.02 -2.51 17.25
N GLU A 22 -7.39 -3.27 18.11
CA GLU A 22 -6.94 -4.64 17.85
C GLU A 22 -8.11 -5.54 17.38
N TRP A 23 -9.23 -5.46 18.07
CA TRP A 23 -10.43 -6.23 17.69
C TRP A 23 -10.97 -5.82 16.34
N ARG A 24 -11.08 -4.51 16.04
CA ARG A 24 -11.55 -4.00 14.75
C ARG A 24 -10.69 -4.50 13.59
N GLN A 25 -9.38 -4.48 13.76
CA GLN A 25 -8.45 -4.97 12.76
C GLN A 25 -8.69 -6.45 12.44
N ILE A 26 -8.76 -7.29 13.47
CA ILE A 26 -9.00 -8.73 13.30
C ILE A 26 -10.40 -8.99 12.74
N ALA A 27 -11.43 -8.28 13.23
CA ALA A 27 -12.79 -8.41 12.75
C ALA A 27 -12.94 -8.03 11.28
N LYS A 28 -12.26 -6.96 10.82
CA LYS A 28 -12.19 -6.57 9.41
C LYS A 28 -11.55 -7.67 8.56
N LEU A 29 -10.41 -8.20 9.00
CA LEU A 29 -9.74 -9.28 8.29
C LEU A 29 -10.62 -10.53 8.17
N LYS A 30 -11.28 -10.90 9.26
CA LYS A 30 -12.19 -12.04 9.28
C LYS A 30 -13.37 -11.83 8.32
N SER A 31 -14.11 -10.76 8.47
CA SER A 31 -15.32 -10.52 7.68
C SER A 31 -15.04 -10.29 6.19
N THR A 32 -13.95 -9.58 5.86
CA THR A 32 -13.64 -9.18 4.47
C THR A 32 -12.91 -10.29 3.72
N TYR A 33 -12.00 -11.01 4.38
CA TYR A 33 -11.13 -11.96 3.70
C TYR A 33 -11.43 -13.42 4.08
N SER A 34 -11.52 -13.77 5.37
CA SER A 34 -11.74 -15.18 5.74
C SER A 34 -13.13 -15.68 5.39
N ASP A 35 -14.16 -14.89 5.71
CA ASP A 35 -15.53 -15.32 5.50
C ASP A 35 -16.00 -14.99 4.08
N ALA A 36 -15.92 -13.72 3.66
CA ALA A 36 -16.45 -13.29 2.38
C ALA A 36 -15.75 -13.91 1.16
N LEU A 37 -14.42 -14.15 1.20
CA LEU A 37 -13.73 -14.78 0.08
C LEU A 37 -14.12 -16.24 -0.12
N LEU A 38 -14.45 -16.97 0.94
CA LEU A 38 -14.92 -18.34 0.82
C LEU A 38 -16.27 -18.44 0.09
N GLU A 39 -17.15 -17.45 0.31
CA GLU A 39 -18.44 -17.35 -0.37
C GLU A 39 -18.30 -17.01 -1.86
N GLN A 40 -17.17 -16.41 -2.25
CA GLN A 40 -16.87 -16.02 -3.64
C GLN A 40 -16.18 -17.14 -4.45
N ILE A 41 -15.95 -18.30 -3.86
CA ILE A 41 -15.37 -19.43 -4.59
C ILE A 41 -16.37 -19.94 -5.61
N ASN A 42 -16.00 -19.86 -6.89
CA ASN A 42 -16.82 -20.42 -7.97
C ASN A 42 -16.81 -21.97 -7.89
N PRO A 43 -17.97 -22.62 -7.71
CA PRO A 43 -18.04 -24.07 -7.52
C PRO A 43 -17.58 -24.86 -8.75
N ALA A 44 -17.65 -24.29 -9.95
CA ALA A 44 -17.22 -24.98 -11.17
C ALA A 44 -15.69 -24.98 -11.34
N THR A 45 -14.99 -23.96 -10.81
CA THR A 45 -13.54 -23.82 -10.99
C THR A 45 -12.74 -24.03 -9.71
N GLY A 46 -13.41 -24.00 -8.54
CA GLY A 46 -12.76 -24.01 -7.22
C GLY A 46 -11.90 -22.78 -6.96
N ARG A 47 -12.15 -21.67 -7.67
CA ARG A 47 -11.32 -20.45 -7.63
C ARG A 47 -12.16 -19.21 -7.43
N ILE A 48 -11.51 -18.15 -6.97
CA ILE A 48 -12.08 -16.82 -6.87
C ILE A 48 -11.75 -16.07 -8.16
N HIS A 49 -12.76 -15.45 -8.76
CA HIS A 49 -12.67 -14.68 -9.99
C HIS A 49 -13.15 -13.26 -9.70
N THR A 50 -12.24 -12.30 -9.77
CA THR A 50 -12.59 -10.88 -9.64
C THR A 50 -12.95 -10.27 -11.00
N SER A 51 -13.73 -9.21 -10.99
CA SER A 51 -13.95 -8.35 -12.15
C SER A 51 -12.98 -7.18 -12.13
N TYR A 52 -12.25 -6.98 -13.25
CA TYR A 52 -11.39 -5.82 -13.43
C TYR A 52 -12.05 -4.79 -14.34
N ALA A 53 -12.09 -3.52 -13.90
CA ALA A 53 -12.55 -2.42 -14.69
C ALA A 53 -11.39 -1.44 -14.98
N MET A 54 -11.14 -1.16 -16.26
CA MET A 54 -10.12 -0.21 -16.69
C MET A 54 -10.56 1.25 -16.57
N SER A 55 -11.86 1.49 -16.52
CA SER A 55 -12.46 2.83 -16.44
C SER A 55 -12.98 3.19 -15.05
N GLY A 56 -12.72 2.36 -14.04
CA GLY A 56 -13.26 2.53 -12.70
C GLY A 56 -12.57 3.61 -11.86
N ALA A 57 -11.34 3.98 -12.20
CA ALA A 57 -10.57 4.99 -11.49
C ALA A 57 -10.19 6.16 -12.42
N GLN A 58 -10.34 7.39 -11.93
CA GLN A 58 -9.97 8.61 -12.69
C GLN A 58 -8.46 8.67 -13.00
N THR A 59 -7.64 7.99 -12.22
CA THR A 59 -6.18 7.89 -12.38
C THR A 59 -5.74 6.96 -13.51
N GLY A 60 -6.67 6.23 -14.17
CA GLY A 60 -6.36 5.20 -15.15
C GLY A 60 -5.86 3.88 -14.54
N ARG A 61 -5.89 3.73 -13.22
CA ARG A 61 -5.58 2.45 -12.55
C ARG A 61 -6.74 1.47 -12.71
N LEU A 62 -6.44 0.17 -12.70
CA LEU A 62 -7.45 -0.87 -12.64
C LEU A 62 -8.17 -0.82 -11.28
N SER A 63 -9.47 -1.02 -11.30
CA SER A 63 -10.24 -1.36 -10.10
C SER A 63 -10.64 -2.83 -10.13
N SER A 64 -10.70 -3.45 -8.96
CA SER A 64 -11.06 -4.86 -8.76
C SER A 64 -12.30 -4.93 -7.88
N THR A 65 -13.34 -5.62 -8.36
CA THR A 65 -14.62 -5.78 -7.66
C THR A 65 -15.09 -7.22 -7.74
N ASP A 66 -15.94 -7.62 -6.82
CA ASP A 66 -16.65 -8.88 -6.76
C ASP A 66 -15.77 -10.14 -6.84
N PRO A 67 -14.82 -10.30 -5.92
CA PRO A 67 -14.40 -9.46 -4.80
C PRO A 67 -13.25 -8.50 -5.16
N ASN A 68 -13.01 -7.46 -4.34
CA ASN A 68 -11.82 -6.64 -4.47
C ASN A 68 -10.58 -7.40 -3.98
N LEU A 69 -9.70 -7.79 -4.90
CA LEU A 69 -8.45 -8.51 -4.59
C LEU A 69 -7.23 -7.57 -4.52
N GLN A 70 -7.39 -6.28 -4.82
CA GLN A 70 -6.28 -5.32 -4.76
C GLN A 70 -5.96 -4.90 -3.32
N ASN A 71 -6.92 -5.00 -2.40
CA ASN A 71 -6.79 -4.58 -1.00
C ASN A 71 -6.42 -5.72 -0.05
N ILE A 72 -5.91 -6.85 -0.54
CA ILE A 72 -5.44 -7.94 0.32
C ILE A 72 -4.25 -7.44 1.14
N PRO A 73 -4.34 -7.45 2.49
CA PRO A 73 -3.33 -6.84 3.34
C PRO A 73 -1.98 -7.55 3.21
N VAL A 74 -0.89 -6.76 3.29
CA VAL A 74 0.49 -7.24 3.14
C VAL A 74 1.39 -6.85 4.30
N ARG A 75 0.98 -5.83 5.08
CA ARG A 75 1.83 -5.22 6.11
C ARG A 75 1.85 -6.03 7.41
N THR A 76 0.70 -6.58 7.82
CA THR A 76 0.57 -7.35 9.07
C THR A 76 0.91 -8.83 8.86
N GLU A 77 1.22 -9.53 9.94
CA GLU A 77 1.48 -10.97 9.90
C GLU A 77 0.24 -11.75 9.47
N GLU A 78 -0.92 -11.38 9.99
CA GLU A 78 -2.21 -11.98 9.65
C GLU A 78 -2.54 -11.74 8.18
N GLY A 79 -2.30 -10.53 7.67
CA GLY A 79 -2.48 -10.20 6.25
C GLY A 79 -1.58 -11.05 5.34
N ARG A 80 -0.33 -11.25 5.73
CA ARG A 80 0.58 -12.13 4.98
C ARG A 80 0.12 -13.59 4.99
N LYS A 81 -0.48 -14.08 6.08
CA LYS A 81 -1.10 -15.42 6.13
C LYS A 81 -2.26 -15.53 5.15
N ILE A 82 -3.12 -14.51 5.08
CA ILE A 82 -4.21 -14.45 4.08
C ILE A 82 -3.66 -14.49 2.65
N ARG A 83 -2.63 -13.69 2.35
CA ARG A 83 -1.96 -13.73 1.03
C ARG A 83 -1.37 -15.10 0.71
N GLY A 84 -0.83 -15.80 1.69
CA GLY A 84 -0.28 -17.15 1.55
C GLY A 84 -1.32 -18.20 1.15
N ALA A 85 -2.62 -17.94 1.36
CA ALA A 85 -3.69 -18.82 0.92
C ALA A 85 -3.96 -18.74 -0.60
N PHE A 86 -3.49 -17.68 -1.27
CA PHE A 86 -3.58 -17.56 -2.73
C PHE A 86 -2.44 -18.33 -3.38
N VAL A 87 -2.78 -19.44 -4.00
CA VAL A 87 -1.81 -20.37 -4.60
C VAL A 87 -2.02 -20.51 -6.10
N ALA A 88 -0.94 -20.79 -6.82
CA ALA A 88 -1.05 -21.16 -8.22
C ALA A 88 -1.72 -22.53 -8.38
N ARG A 89 -2.27 -22.78 -9.55
CA ARG A 89 -2.74 -24.12 -9.95
C ARG A 89 -1.53 -25.09 -10.01
N ASP A 90 -1.76 -26.36 -9.77
CA ASP A 90 -0.70 -27.40 -9.86
C ASP A 90 0.06 -27.30 -11.18
N GLY A 91 1.38 -27.31 -11.10
CA GLY A 91 2.29 -27.12 -12.24
C GLY A 91 2.45 -25.68 -12.72
N TRP A 92 1.78 -24.71 -12.09
CA TRP A 92 1.88 -23.28 -12.42
C TRP A 92 2.56 -22.50 -11.29
N LYS A 93 3.00 -21.28 -11.61
CA LYS A 93 3.63 -20.37 -10.64
C LYS A 93 2.92 -19.03 -10.70
N LEU A 94 2.83 -18.36 -9.55
CA LEU A 94 2.48 -16.94 -9.49
C LEU A 94 3.74 -16.14 -9.82
N LEU A 95 3.65 -15.28 -10.82
CA LEU A 95 4.69 -14.33 -11.18
C LEU A 95 4.24 -12.92 -10.78
N SER A 96 5.00 -12.25 -9.94
CA SER A 96 4.77 -10.86 -9.58
C SER A 96 5.91 -10.01 -10.12
N LEU A 97 5.57 -9.08 -11.00
CA LEU A 97 6.50 -8.10 -11.56
C LEU A 97 5.96 -6.72 -11.30
N ASP A 98 6.80 -5.83 -10.83
CA ASP A 98 6.44 -4.46 -10.54
C ASP A 98 7.48 -3.51 -11.13
N TYR A 99 7.00 -2.40 -11.72
CA TYR A 99 7.88 -1.35 -12.21
C TYR A 99 8.45 -0.56 -11.04
N SER A 100 9.76 -0.52 -10.91
CA SER A 100 10.42 0.27 -9.87
C SER A 100 10.18 1.77 -10.07
N GLN A 101 9.39 2.37 -9.19
CA GLN A 101 9.16 3.82 -9.09
C GLN A 101 8.67 4.44 -10.41
N ILE A 102 7.74 3.77 -11.11
CA ILE A 102 7.33 4.18 -12.47
C ILE A 102 6.75 5.60 -12.49
N GLU A 103 5.94 5.98 -11.50
CA GLU A 103 5.34 7.31 -11.44
C GLU A 103 6.40 8.41 -11.33
N LEU A 104 7.43 8.21 -10.49
CA LEU A 104 8.55 9.16 -10.36
C LEU A 104 9.38 9.24 -11.65
N ARG A 105 9.56 8.12 -12.36
CA ARG A 105 10.27 8.10 -13.64
C ARG A 105 9.51 8.85 -14.72
N VAL A 106 8.19 8.63 -14.79
CA VAL A 106 7.31 9.34 -15.71
C VAL A 106 7.28 10.83 -15.39
N LEU A 107 7.18 11.20 -14.10
CA LEU A 107 7.24 12.59 -13.66
C LEU A 107 8.56 13.26 -14.06
N ALA A 108 9.69 12.61 -13.78
CA ALA A 108 11.01 13.13 -14.14
C ALA A 108 11.12 13.43 -15.64
N HIS A 109 10.58 12.52 -16.47
CA HIS A 109 10.59 12.67 -17.92
C HIS A 109 9.66 13.79 -18.41
N ILE A 110 8.40 13.80 -17.96
CA ILE A 110 7.38 14.76 -18.41
C ILE A 110 7.70 16.18 -17.91
N ALA A 111 8.14 16.32 -16.68
CA ALA A 111 8.46 17.62 -16.09
C ALA A 111 9.87 18.12 -16.43
N GLY A 112 10.69 17.32 -17.12
CA GLY A 112 12.05 17.69 -17.50
C GLY A 112 12.96 17.95 -16.29
N ILE A 113 12.85 17.14 -15.23
CA ILE A 113 13.65 17.29 -14.02
C ILE A 113 14.96 16.50 -14.19
N ASP A 114 15.96 17.15 -14.79
CA ASP A 114 17.24 16.52 -15.13
C ASP A 114 17.90 15.81 -13.93
N ALA A 115 17.87 16.42 -12.76
CA ALA A 115 18.44 15.83 -11.54
C ALA A 115 17.80 14.48 -11.18
N LEU A 116 16.48 14.32 -11.38
CA LEU A 116 15.79 13.04 -11.17
C LEU A 116 16.10 12.05 -12.29
N VAL A 117 16.16 12.50 -13.54
CA VAL A 117 16.50 11.66 -14.69
C VAL A 117 17.91 11.08 -14.52
N ASP A 118 18.88 11.91 -14.13
CA ASP A 118 20.26 11.47 -13.92
C ASP A 118 20.36 10.53 -12.71
N ALA A 119 19.68 10.83 -11.60
CA ALA A 119 19.63 9.94 -10.44
C ALA A 119 19.07 8.54 -10.80
N PHE A 120 18.04 8.48 -11.66
CA PHE A 120 17.52 7.21 -12.14
C PHE A 120 18.49 6.47 -13.07
N ARG A 121 19.23 7.18 -13.93
CA ARG A 121 20.27 6.59 -14.80
C ARG A 121 21.41 6.00 -13.99
N ASP A 122 21.80 6.70 -12.92
CA ASP A 122 22.87 6.27 -12.02
C ASP A 122 22.41 5.18 -11.03
N GLY A 123 21.14 4.76 -11.08
CA GLY A 123 20.60 3.74 -10.19
C GLY A 123 20.45 4.18 -8.73
N GLN A 124 20.39 5.48 -8.47
CA GLN A 124 20.29 6.03 -7.13
C GLN A 124 18.90 5.79 -6.53
N ASP A 125 18.84 5.65 -5.21
CA ASP A 125 17.58 5.56 -4.47
C ASP A 125 17.00 6.95 -4.21
N ILE A 126 16.01 7.34 -5.01
CA ILE A 126 15.36 8.67 -4.92
C ILE A 126 14.76 8.91 -3.52
N HIS A 127 14.21 7.88 -2.87
CA HIS A 127 13.65 8.04 -1.52
C HIS A 127 14.74 8.26 -0.48
N ALA A 128 15.89 7.62 -0.65
CA ALA A 128 17.06 7.84 0.19
C ALA A 128 17.65 9.25 -0.04
N MET A 129 17.70 9.71 -1.28
CA MET A 129 18.13 11.09 -1.60
C MET A 129 17.19 12.12 -0.98
N THR A 130 15.87 11.94 -1.12
CA THR A 130 14.88 12.83 -0.50
C THR A 130 15.02 12.82 1.03
N ALA A 131 15.20 11.64 1.62
CA ALA A 131 15.42 11.52 3.06
C ALA A 131 16.67 12.31 3.51
N SER A 132 17.75 12.20 2.75
CA SER A 132 18.98 12.95 3.02
C SER A 132 18.76 14.46 2.95
N GLN A 133 18.06 14.93 1.93
CA GLN A 133 17.78 16.36 1.74
C GLN A 133 16.83 16.94 2.80
N VAL A 134 15.77 16.20 3.14
CA VAL A 134 14.72 16.67 4.06
C VAL A 134 15.13 16.53 5.53
N PHE A 135 15.75 15.42 5.88
CA PHE A 135 16.07 15.09 7.27
C PHE A 135 17.56 15.28 7.63
N GLY A 136 18.42 15.64 6.66
CA GLY A 136 19.84 15.85 6.88
C GLY A 136 20.63 14.59 7.25
N VAL A 137 20.14 13.40 6.85
CA VAL A 137 20.77 12.11 7.14
C VAL A 137 21.62 11.62 5.96
N PRO A 138 22.70 10.84 6.20
CA PRO A 138 23.49 10.25 5.11
C PRO A 138 22.63 9.33 4.21
N VAL A 139 22.90 9.30 2.92
CA VAL A 139 22.20 8.40 1.97
C VAL A 139 22.53 6.93 2.25
N GLU A 140 23.80 6.67 2.60
CA GLU A 140 24.23 5.32 2.96
C GLU A 140 23.77 4.94 4.37
N GLY A 141 23.18 3.75 4.51
CA GLY A 141 22.73 3.22 5.79
C GLY A 141 21.48 3.90 6.37
N ILE A 142 20.69 4.56 5.54
CA ILE A 142 19.44 5.21 5.96
C ILE A 142 18.53 4.21 6.70
N ASP A 143 18.00 4.69 7.85
CA ASP A 143 16.97 3.96 8.58
C ASP A 143 15.73 3.71 7.69
N PRO A 144 15.22 2.46 7.63
CA PRO A 144 14.04 2.11 6.83
C PRO A 144 12.80 2.98 7.15
N MET A 145 12.64 3.43 8.39
CA MET A 145 11.55 4.34 8.80
C MET A 145 11.71 5.72 8.15
N VAL A 146 12.90 6.30 8.19
CA VAL A 146 13.20 7.60 7.58
C VAL A 146 13.02 7.53 6.06
N ARG A 147 13.48 6.44 5.43
CA ARG A 147 13.26 6.19 4.00
C ARG A 147 11.77 6.08 3.67
N ARG A 148 10.97 5.44 4.54
CA ARG A 148 9.51 5.32 4.37
C ARG A 148 8.82 6.70 4.46
N GLN A 149 9.23 7.55 5.39
CA GLN A 149 8.73 8.93 5.50
C GLN A 149 9.05 9.73 4.24
N ALA A 150 10.27 9.65 3.72
CA ALA A 150 10.65 10.29 2.47
C ALA A 150 9.84 9.76 1.28
N LYS A 151 9.52 8.47 1.26
CA LYS A 151 8.62 7.88 0.26
C LYS A 151 7.24 8.55 0.32
N ALA A 152 6.66 8.69 1.51
CA ALA A 152 5.37 9.35 1.69
C ALA A 152 5.41 10.82 1.23
N ILE A 153 6.49 11.56 1.52
CA ILE A 153 6.69 12.94 1.03
C ILE A 153 6.70 12.99 -0.50
N ASN A 154 7.48 12.13 -1.15
CA ASN A 154 7.57 12.10 -2.61
C ASN A 154 6.21 11.84 -3.26
N PHE A 155 5.46 10.88 -2.76
CA PHE A 155 4.11 10.60 -3.26
C PHE A 155 3.12 11.70 -2.89
N GLY A 156 3.20 12.25 -1.68
CA GLY A 156 2.39 13.40 -1.26
C GLY A 156 2.52 14.60 -2.20
N ILE A 157 3.73 14.89 -2.67
CA ILE A 157 3.97 15.95 -3.65
C ILE A 157 3.35 15.59 -5.00
N ILE A 158 3.56 14.38 -5.50
CA ILE A 158 3.07 13.93 -6.81
C ILE A 158 1.54 13.94 -6.88
N TYR A 159 0.90 13.44 -5.84
CA TYR A 159 -0.56 13.33 -5.78
C TYR A 159 -1.24 14.58 -5.20
N CYS A 160 -0.50 15.67 -4.94
CA CYS A 160 -0.99 16.89 -4.30
C CYS A 160 -1.69 16.65 -2.95
N LEU A 161 -1.34 15.57 -2.24
CA LEU A 161 -1.96 15.17 -0.98
C LEU A 161 -1.63 16.13 0.19
N LEU A 162 -0.73 17.08 -0.01
CA LEU A 162 -0.42 18.12 0.98
C LEU A 162 -1.58 19.08 1.24
N TYR A 163 -2.64 19.03 0.44
CA TYR A 163 -3.82 19.90 0.56
C TYR A 163 -5.05 19.23 1.19
N THR A 164 -5.02 17.91 1.40
CA THR A 164 -6.15 17.17 1.99
C THR A 164 -5.69 16.43 3.22
N SER A 165 -6.33 16.69 4.35
CA SER A 165 -6.14 15.96 5.61
C SER A 165 -6.54 14.47 5.53
N ASP A 166 -7.07 14.03 4.40
CA ASP A 166 -7.55 12.67 4.16
C ASP A 166 -6.48 11.74 3.56
N ALA A 167 -5.24 12.22 3.38
CA ALA A 167 -4.15 11.43 2.81
C ALA A 167 -3.71 10.24 3.69
N ALA A 168 -4.19 10.15 4.92
CA ALA A 168 -3.88 9.05 5.82
C ALA A 168 -4.77 7.80 5.60
N ASP A 169 -5.94 7.97 4.97
CA ASP A 169 -6.95 6.91 4.86
C ASP A 169 -6.87 6.09 3.55
N GLU A 170 -6.12 6.54 2.54
CA GLU A 170 -6.01 5.82 1.25
C GLU A 170 -4.84 4.80 1.20
N GLU A 171 -4.06 4.66 2.26
CA GLU A 171 -2.96 3.68 2.34
C GLU A 171 -3.30 2.42 3.16
N ASP A 172 -4.57 2.19 3.51
CA ASP A 172 -5.01 0.96 4.19
C ASP A 172 -5.49 -0.13 3.22
#